data_7d977a25909935f093992bcb287423ed
#
_entry.id   7d977a25909935f093992bcb287423ed
#
_cell.length_a   1.000
_cell.length_b   1.000
_cell.length_c   1.000
_cell.angle_alpha   90.00
_cell.angle_beta   90.00
_cell.angle_gamma   90.00
#
_symmetry.space_group_name_H-M   'P 1'
#
loop_
_entity.id
_entity.type
_entity.pdbx_description
1 polymer ?
#
loop_
_entity_poly.entity_id
_entity_poly.type
_entity_poly.pdbx_seq_one_letter_code
_entity_poly.pdbx_strand_id
1 'polypeptide(L)'
;MRVKLECPINFLSVKDVENLLAPRQMCLSDEDADVIIVNPGTDKFLDWDHFSQYENLKVVGTPSTGTNHIDVKSLKDNGISVVCLLDDKDSLENIHASAEFTWIHVMNLMRKFSKAIDSVDDWRSDENELS
;
A
#
# COMPACT_ATOMS: atom_id res chain seq x y z
N MET A 1 -13.96 -17.50 6.82
CA MET A 1 -13.63 -16.85 5.54
C MET A 1 -12.15 -17.06 5.27
N ARG A 2 -11.81 -17.39 4.05
CA ARG A 2 -10.43 -17.63 3.61
C ARG A 2 -9.88 -16.37 2.97
N VAL A 3 -8.70 -15.97 3.39
CA VAL A 3 -8.04 -14.74 2.93
C VAL A 3 -6.76 -15.13 2.19
N LYS A 4 -6.62 -14.67 0.95
CA LYS A 4 -5.40 -14.81 0.17
C LYS A 4 -4.67 -13.47 0.12
N LEU A 5 -3.37 -13.52 0.33
CA LEU A 5 -2.50 -12.37 0.20
C LEU A 5 -1.74 -12.47 -1.12
N GLU A 6 -2.03 -11.60 -2.07
CA GLU A 6 -1.28 -11.46 -3.32
C GLU A 6 -0.32 -10.26 -3.27
N CYS A 7 0.07 -9.88 -2.06
CA CYS A 7 1.06 -8.83 -1.84
C CYS A 7 1.97 -9.20 -0.67
N PRO A 8 3.26 -8.87 -0.73
CA PRO A 8 4.11 -8.93 0.44
C PRO A 8 3.63 -7.91 1.46
N ILE A 9 3.41 -8.35 2.69
CA ILE A 9 3.15 -7.47 3.83
C ILE A 9 4.49 -7.24 4.52
N ASN A 10 5.18 -6.18 4.14
CA ASN A 10 6.58 -5.92 4.48
C ASN A 10 6.87 -5.76 5.98
N PHE A 11 5.84 -5.53 6.80
CA PHE A 11 6.00 -5.22 8.23
C PHE A 11 5.40 -6.28 9.16
N LEU A 12 4.66 -7.24 8.62
CA LEU A 12 4.01 -8.28 9.40
C LEU A 12 4.51 -9.65 8.97
N SER A 13 4.85 -10.49 9.92
CA SER A 13 5.06 -11.91 9.64
C SER A 13 3.73 -12.60 9.30
N VAL A 14 3.78 -13.74 8.63
CA VAL A 14 2.57 -14.57 8.39
C VAL A 14 1.82 -14.82 9.69
N LYS A 15 2.55 -15.11 10.78
CA LYS A 15 1.98 -15.33 12.11
C LYS A 15 1.24 -14.10 12.67
N ASP A 16 1.73 -12.90 12.40
CA ASP A 16 1.05 -11.67 12.83
C ASP A 16 -0.27 -11.50 12.08
N VAL A 17 -0.27 -11.79 10.78
CA VAL A 17 -1.50 -11.77 9.96
C VAL A 17 -2.50 -12.81 10.45
N GLU A 18 -2.07 -14.04 10.71
CA GLU A 18 -2.91 -15.09 11.28
C GLU A 18 -3.52 -14.66 12.61
N ASN A 19 -2.73 -14.03 13.50
CA ASN A 19 -3.22 -13.52 14.78
C ASN A 19 -4.27 -12.39 14.61
N LEU A 20 -4.18 -11.58 13.54
CA LEU A 20 -5.17 -10.55 13.22
C LEU A 20 -6.47 -11.15 12.64
N LEU A 21 -6.36 -12.22 11.90
CA LEU A 21 -7.49 -12.87 11.21
C LEU A 21 -8.28 -13.81 12.13
N ALA A 22 -7.60 -14.54 13.01
CA ALA A 22 -8.21 -15.57 13.86
C ALA A 22 -9.40 -15.07 14.71
N PRO A 23 -9.35 -13.91 15.41
CA PRO A 23 -10.50 -13.40 16.17
C PRO A 23 -11.72 -13.09 15.30
N ARG A 24 -11.53 -12.90 13.99
CA ARG A 24 -12.58 -12.61 13.00
C ARG A 24 -13.10 -13.87 12.30
N GLN A 25 -12.67 -15.05 12.75
CA GLN A 25 -12.98 -16.34 12.11
C GLN A 25 -12.51 -16.39 10.64
N MET A 26 -11.37 -15.76 10.37
CA MET A 26 -10.70 -15.75 9.09
C MET A 26 -9.38 -16.55 9.18
N CYS A 27 -8.96 -17.15 8.08
CA CYS A 27 -7.68 -17.85 7.97
C CYS A 27 -7.01 -17.55 6.64
N LEU A 28 -5.69 -17.66 6.59
CA LEU A 28 -4.95 -17.60 5.34
C LEU A 28 -5.18 -18.86 4.49
N SER A 29 -5.20 -18.68 3.18
CA SER A 29 -5.34 -19.76 2.19
C SER A 29 -4.63 -19.38 0.90
N ASP A 30 -3.94 -20.35 0.30
CA ASP A 30 -3.24 -20.17 -0.97
C ASP A 30 -4.06 -20.65 -2.18
N GLU A 31 -5.03 -21.53 -1.97
CA GLU A 31 -5.76 -22.20 -3.07
C GLU A 31 -7.08 -21.52 -3.42
N ASP A 32 -7.94 -21.30 -2.43
CA ASP A 32 -9.27 -20.71 -2.64
C ASP A 32 -9.51 -19.60 -1.63
N ALA A 33 -10.17 -18.55 -2.05
CA ALA A 33 -10.31 -17.35 -1.24
C ALA A 33 -11.73 -16.74 -1.32
N ASP A 34 -12.24 -16.35 -0.16
CA ASP A 34 -13.41 -15.48 -0.06
C ASP A 34 -13.01 -13.99 -0.14
N VAL A 35 -11.75 -13.69 0.24
CA VAL A 35 -11.16 -12.35 0.24
C VAL A 35 -9.75 -12.43 -0.35
N ILE A 36 -9.43 -11.55 -1.28
CA ILE A 36 -8.07 -11.41 -1.81
C ILE A 36 -7.57 -10.00 -1.49
N ILE A 37 -6.36 -9.91 -0.94
CA ILE A 37 -5.69 -8.63 -0.71
C ILE A 37 -4.57 -8.49 -1.73
N VAL A 38 -4.65 -7.44 -2.55
CA VAL A 38 -3.72 -7.13 -3.63
C VAL A 38 -2.96 -5.84 -3.36
N ASN A 39 -1.74 -5.75 -3.89
CA ASN A 39 -0.89 -4.56 -3.73
C ASN A 39 -0.83 -3.76 -5.04
N PRO A 40 -0.85 -2.41 -4.99
CA PRO A 40 -0.66 -1.54 -6.14
C PRO A 40 0.75 -1.59 -6.76
N GLY A 41 1.72 -2.21 -6.09
CA GLY A 41 3.12 -2.30 -6.53
C GLY A 41 3.40 -3.31 -7.65
N THR A 42 2.40 -3.80 -8.35
CA THR A 42 2.56 -4.69 -9.51
C THR A 42 2.34 -3.91 -10.81
N ASP A 43 3.15 -4.17 -11.82
CA ASP A 43 2.96 -3.62 -13.19
C ASP A 43 1.76 -4.24 -13.92
N LYS A 44 1.02 -5.12 -13.25
CA LYS A 44 -0.15 -5.81 -13.82
C LYS A 44 -1.42 -5.08 -13.43
N PHE A 45 -2.24 -4.81 -14.45
CA PHE A 45 -3.64 -4.48 -14.24
C PHE A 45 -4.40 -5.77 -13.92
N LEU A 46 -5.12 -5.77 -12.80
CA LEU A 46 -5.87 -6.92 -12.30
C LEU A 46 -7.31 -6.83 -12.79
N ASP A 47 -7.60 -7.57 -13.83
CA ASP A 47 -8.90 -7.64 -14.47
C ASP A 47 -9.75 -8.83 -13.98
N TRP A 48 -10.91 -9.03 -14.59
CA TRP A 48 -11.80 -10.14 -14.29
C TRP A 48 -11.14 -11.50 -14.52
N ASP A 49 -10.32 -11.65 -15.56
CA ASP A 49 -9.68 -12.93 -15.89
C ASP A 49 -8.78 -13.40 -14.73
N HIS A 50 -8.11 -12.43 -14.05
CA HIS A 50 -7.32 -12.72 -12.86
C HIS A 50 -8.17 -13.28 -11.70
N PHE A 51 -9.35 -12.70 -11.46
CA PHE A 51 -10.17 -13.02 -10.29
C PHE A 51 -11.18 -14.14 -10.53
N SER A 52 -11.57 -14.40 -11.77
CA SER A 52 -12.61 -15.38 -12.14
C SER A 52 -12.28 -16.83 -11.76
N GLN A 53 -11.00 -17.13 -11.51
CA GLN A 53 -10.56 -18.45 -11.02
C GLN A 53 -10.97 -18.74 -9.57
N TYR A 54 -11.39 -17.73 -8.80
CA TYR A 54 -11.79 -17.88 -7.39
C TYR A 54 -13.31 -17.91 -7.26
N GLU A 55 -13.89 -19.09 -7.31
CA GLU A 55 -15.35 -19.31 -7.34
C GLU A 55 -16.10 -18.71 -6.14
N ASN A 56 -15.44 -18.62 -4.99
CA ASN A 56 -16.01 -18.15 -3.73
C ASN A 56 -15.65 -16.71 -3.39
N LEU A 57 -14.99 -15.98 -4.29
CA LEU A 57 -14.52 -14.63 -4.04
C LEU A 57 -15.70 -13.66 -3.83
N LYS A 58 -15.62 -12.88 -2.76
CA LYS A 58 -16.62 -11.88 -2.35
C LYS A 58 -16.04 -10.49 -2.25
N VAL A 59 -14.76 -10.40 -1.88
CA VAL A 59 -14.11 -9.11 -1.59
C VAL A 59 -12.70 -9.08 -2.16
N VAL A 60 -12.35 -8.00 -2.84
CA VAL A 60 -10.99 -7.65 -3.19
C VAL A 60 -10.59 -6.41 -2.38
N GLY A 61 -9.54 -6.51 -1.60
CA GLY A 61 -8.99 -5.43 -0.79
C GLY A 61 -7.66 -4.94 -1.32
N THR A 62 -7.38 -3.64 -1.20
CA THR A 62 -6.06 -3.07 -1.44
C THR A 62 -5.66 -2.10 -0.34
N PRO A 63 -4.41 -2.21 0.21
CA PRO A 63 -3.92 -1.30 1.24
C PRO A 63 -3.46 0.04 0.65
N SER A 64 -4.06 0.48 -0.44
CA SER A 64 -3.77 1.75 -1.10
C SER A 64 -4.99 2.64 -1.15
N THR A 65 -4.77 3.93 -1.32
CA THR A 65 -5.84 4.91 -1.55
C THR A 65 -6.37 4.88 -2.98
N GLY A 66 -5.56 4.40 -3.95
CA GLY A 66 -5.96 4.28 -5.35
C GLY A 66 -6.34 2.85 -5.73
N THR A 67 -7.26 2.71 -6.68
CA THR A 67 -7.72 1.42 -7.23
C THR A 67 -7.44 1.29 -8.73
N ASN A 68 -6.59 2.14 -9.29
CA ASN A 68 -6.29 2.19 -10.73
C ASN A 68 -5.57 0.94 -11.28
N HIS A 69 -5.10 0.07 -10.41
CA HIS A 69 -4.52 -1.24 -10.76
C HIS A 69 -5.56 -2.39 -10.77
N ILE A 70 -6.83 -2.10 -10.46
CA ILE A 70 -7.91 -3.09 -10.37
C ILE A 70 -9.05 -2.67 -11.28
N ASP A 71 -9.63 -3.61 -12.04
CA ASP A 71 -10.89 -3.39 -12.76
C ASP A 71 -12.08 -3.44 -11.80
N VAL A 72 -12.26 -2.35 -11.07
CA VAL A 72 -13.33 -2.20 -10.05
C VAL A 72 -14.71 -2.38 -10.67
N LYS A 73 -14.89 -1.93 -11.93
CA LYS A 73 -16.17 -2.02 -12.60
C LYS A 73 -16.54 -3.48 -12.87
N SER A 74 -15.62 -4.22 -13.47
CA SER A 74 -15.86 -5.62 -13.79
C SER A 74 -16.11 -6.47 -12.54
N LEU A 75 -15.37 -6.21 -11.45
CA LEU A 75 -15.59 -6.89 -10.17
C LEU A 75 -16.98 -6.62 -9.61
N LYS A 76 -17.43 -5.36 -9.61
CA LYS A 76 -18.77 -4.99 -9.12
C LYS A 76 -19.88 -5.58 -9.98
N ASP A 77 -19.72 -5.62 -11.30
CA ASP A 77 -20.67 -6.21 -12.21
C ASP A 77 -20.82 -7.73 -11.97
N ASN A 78 -19.81 -8.38 -11.42
CA ASN A 78 -19.80 -9.77 -10.99
C ASN A 78 -20.13 -9.98 -9.50
N GLY A 79 -20.60 -8.96 -8.79
CA GLY A 79 -21.04 -9.05 -7.41
C GLY A 79 -19.93 -9.07 -6.37
N ILE A 80 -18.70 -8.74 -6.75
CA ILE A 80 -17.54 -8.68 -5.86
C ILE A 80 -17.35 -7.26 -5.34
N SER A 81 -17.23 -7.12 -4.02
CA SER A 81 -16.96 -5.84 -3.38
C SER A 81 -15.47 -5.49 -3.48
N VAL A 82 -15.15 -4.23 -3.77
CA VAL A 82 -13.78 -3.72 -3.73
C VAL A 82 -13.65 -2.73 -2.57
N VAL A 83 -12.65 -2.95 -1.72
CA VAL A 83 -12.35 -2.14 -0.52
C VAL A 83 -10.94 -1.58 -0.66
N CYS A 84 -10.78 -0.30 -0.38
CA CYS A 84 -9.47 0.36 -0.39
C CYS A 84 -9.29 1.21 0.87
N LEU A 85 -8.09 1.74 1.07
CA LEU A 85 -7.78 2.52 2.27
C LEU A 85 -8.64 3.81 2.39
N LEU A 86 -9.19 4.35 1.28
CA LEU A 86 -10.11 5.50 1.34
C LEU A 86 -11.42 5.19 2.06
N ASP A 87 -11.78 3.92 2.19
CA ASP A 87 -12.99 3.50 2.90
C ASP A 87 -12.80 3.53 4.43
N ASP A 88 -11.55 3.63 4.91
CA ASP A 88 -11.19 3.74 6.33
C ASP A 88 -10.61 5.13 6.65
N LYS A 89 -11.51 6.08 6.90
CA LYS A 89 -11.14 7.47 7.17
C LYS A 89 -10.35 7.63 8.48
N ASP A 90 -10.69 6.85 9.49
CA ASP A 90 -10.04 6.94 10.81
C ASP A 90 -8.57 6.50 10.71
N SER A 91 -8.29 5.45 9.94
CA SER A 91 -6.91 5.04 9.65
C SER A 91 -6.17 6.07 8.81
N LEU A 92 -6.82 6.68 7.81
CA LEU A 92 -6.21 7.70 6.94
C LEU A 92 -5.79 8.96 7.71
N GLU A 93 -6.62 9.43 8.65
CA GLU A 93 -6.31 10.61 9.46
C GLU A 93 -5.03 10.44 10.30
N ASN A 94 -4.63 9.21 10.57
CA ASN A 94 -3.43 8.88 11.34
C ASN A 94 -2.20 8.54 10.46
N ILE A 95 -2.32 8.56 9.13
CA ILE A 95 -1.22 8.30 8.21
C ILE A 95 -0.59 9.60 7.73
N HIS A 96 0.50 10.00 8.36
CA HIS A 96 1.20 11.26 8.06
C HIS A 96 2.42 11.08 7.14
N ALA A 97 2.83 9.85 6.85
CA ALA A 97 4.09 9.54 6.16
C ALA A 97 4.26 10.28 4.81
N SER A 98 3.20 10.40 4.00
CA SER A 98 3.27 11.12 2.72
C SER A 98 3.48 12.64 2.90
N ALA A 99 2.85 13.23 3.91
CA ALA A 99 3.02 14.64 4.23
C ALA A 99 4.41 14.91 4.80
N GLU A 100 4.90 14.06 5.70
CA GLU A 100 6.24 14.14 6.27
C GLU A 100 7.31 14.00 5.18
N PHE A 101 7.16 13.02 4.29
CA PHE A 101 8.08 12.82 3.16
C PHE A 101 8.11 14.04 2.24
N THR A 102 6.96 14.60 1.91
CA THR A 102 6.85 15.82 1.11
C THR A 102 7.56 16.99 1.80
N TRP A 103 7.34 17.16 3.10
CA TRP A 103 7.97 18.22 3.88
C TRP A 103 9.48 18.07 3.94
N ILE A 104 9.99 16.84 4.12
CA ILE A 104 11.43 16.56 4.07
C ILE A 104 12.03 17.00 2.72
N HIS A 105 11.36 16.70 1.60
CA HIS A 105 11.83 17.11 0.28
C HIS A 105 11.83 18.64 0.11
N VAL A 106 10.80 19.33 0.56
CA VAL A 106 10.74 20.81 0.55
C VAL A 106 11.92 21.37 1.35
N MET A 107 12.16 20.88 2.56
CA MET A 107 13.27 21.33 3.40
C MET A 107 14.63 21.04 2.76
N ASN A 108 14.80 19.86 2.16
CA ASN A 108 16.03 19.48 1.46
C ASN A 108 16.35 20.44 0.30
N LEU A 109 15.35 20.80 -0.49
CA LEU A 109 15.49 21.76 -1.60
C LEU A 109 15.81 23.16 -1.08
N MET A 110 15.08 23.64 -0.07
CA MET A 110 15.31 24.97 0.52
C MET A 110 16.69 25.11 1.15
N ARG A 111 17.17 24.07 1.79
CA ARG A 111 18.47 24.04 2.50
C ARG A 111 19.60 23.50 1.65
N LYS A 112 19.36 23.21 0.37
CA LYS A 112 20.39 22.66 -0.54
C LYS A 112 21.13 21.46 0.08
N PHE A 113 20.40 20.54 0.75
CA PHE A 113 20.97 19.50 1.58
C PHE A 113 21.93 18.58 0.84
N SER A 114 21.65 18.26 -0.43
CA SER A 114 22.58 17.47 -1.27
C SER A 114 23.93 18.17 -1.42
N LYS A 115 23.92 19.50 -1.65
CA LYS A 115 25.13 20.31 -1.73
C LYS A 115 25.91 20.32 -0.41
N ALA A 116 25.19 20.40 0.72
CA ALA A 116 25.80 20.36 2.04
C ALA A 116 26.46 19.01 2.34
N ILE A 117 25.89 17.90 1.87
CA ILE A 117 26.51 16.57 1.99
C ILE A 117 27.80 16.49 1.15
N ASP A 118 27.76 16.98 -0.08
CA ASP A 118 28.90 16.94 -1.01
C ASP A 118 30.06 17.81 -0.52
N SER A 119 29.78 18.85 0.28
CA SER A 119 30.76 19.80 0.82
C SER A 119 31.11 19.56 2.29
N VAL A 120 30.86 18.37 2.84
CA VAL A 120 31.03 18.07 4.27
C VAL A 120 32.46 18.29 4.77
N ASP A 121 33.46 18.06 3.93
CA ASP A 121 34.86 18.25 4.29
C ASP A 121 35.32 19.72 4.25
N ASP A 122 34.57 20.60 3.58
CA ASP A 122 34.91 22.01 3.40
C ASP A 122 33.68 22.95 3.53
N TRP A 123 32.75 22.59 4.37
CA TRP A 123 31.44 23.25 4.51
C TRP A 123 31.53 24.73 4.89
N ARG A 124 32.61 25.15 5.54
CA ARG A 124 32.83 26.56 5.96
C ARG A 124 33.20 27.48 4.81
N SER A 125 33.84 26.97 3.76
CA SER A 125 34.18 27.75 2.57
C SER A 125 32.97 27.99 1.68
N ASP A 126 31.93 27.15 1.80
CA ASP A 126 30.73 27.18 0.98
C ASP A 126 29.52 27.83 1.68
N GLU A 127 29.71 28.56 2.79
CA GLU A 127 28.61 29.16 3.58
C GLU A 127 27.64 30.01 2.73
N ASN A 128 28.16 30.75 1.75
CA ASN A 128 27.34 31.59 0.87
C ASN A 128 26.53 30.81 -0.16
N GLU A 129 26.89 29.55 -0.41
CA GLU A 129 26.19 28.71 -1.37
C GLU A 129 25.11 27.84 -0.72
N LEU A 130 25.21 27.62 0.59
CA LEU A 130 24.28 26.80 1.38
C LEU A 130 23.16 27.61 2.04
N SER A 131 23.29 28.94 2.09
CA SER A 131 22.31 29.87 2.67
C SER A 131 21.16 30.20 1.72
#